data_0f4b84e888693a642397c64a27cb2c0d
#
_entry.id   0f4b84e888693a642397c64a27cb2c0d
#
_cell.length_a   1.000
_cell.length_b   1.000
_cell.length_c   1.000
_cell.angle_alpha   90.00
_cell.angle_beta   90.00
_cell.angle_gamma   90.00
#
_symmetry.space_group_name_H-M   'P 1'
#
loop_
_entity.id
_entity.type
_entity.pdbx_description
1 polymer ?
#
loop_
_entity_poly.entity_id
_entity_poly.type
_entity_poly.pdbx_seq_one_letter_code
_entity_poly.pdbx_strand_id
1 'polypeptide(L)'
;MSNNFICPFCNSSFPLVWDNTYKSYKPSFSSSDTHPLETKYHTNTIKLNFYRCPTCDATSLTLEGLNGEFANISMPIYPNSLAKQFPEYIPKSIRSDYEEAYSIISLSPKASATLSRRCLQGMIRDFWKISKLRLIDEINALQDKIPIAQWNAINSLRSIGNIGAHMEKDVNVVVEVDPYEAERLLKLIELLLEKWYIARHDEEQLLTDISNIAKDKKTLKSK
;
A
#
# COMPACT_ATOMS: atom_id res chain seq x y z
N MET A 1 21.42 6.03 12.33
CA MET A 1 20.38 5.46 11.47
C MET A 1 19.93 6.57 10.55
N SER A 2 19.97 6.39 9.24
CA SER A 2 19.53 7.42 8.30
C SER A 2 18.01 7.60 8.44
N ASN A 3 17.57 8.77 8.89
CA ASN A 3 16.16 9.12 8.98
C ASN A 3 15.62 9.40 7.56
N ASN A 4 15.40 8.36 6.78
CA ASN A 4 14.77 8.48 5.47
C ASN A 4 13.28 8.15 5.57
N PHE A 5 12.48 8.92 4.84
CA PHE A 5 11.06 8.65 4.64
C PHE A 5 10.82 8.15 3.21
N ILE A 6 9.92 7.19 3.06
CA ILE A 6 9.50 6.69 1.74
C ILE A 6 8.17 7.35 1.40
N CYS A 7 8.16 8.05 0.28
CA CYS A 7 6.95 8.70 -0.20
C CYS A 7 5.88 7.67 -0.61
N PRO A 8 4.67 7.69 -0.04
CA PRO A 8 3.61 6.77 -0.43
C PRO A 8 3.08 7.01 -1.85
N PHE A 9 3.30 8.22 -2.43
CA PHE A 9 2.79 8.57 -3.75
C PHE A 9 3.72 8.14 -4.90
N CYS A 10 5.03 8.31 -4.75
CA CYS A 10 6.00 8.01 -5.82
C CYS A 10 7.07 6.98 -5.43
N ASN A 11 7.02 6.45 -4.21
CA ASN A 11 7.96 5.47 -3.65
C ASN A 11 9.43 5.92 -3.59
N SER A 12 9.71 7.22 -3.77
CA SER A 12 11.05 7.77 -3.59
C SER A 12 11.44 7.83 -2.13
N SER A 13 12.67 7.44 -1.81
CA SER A 13 13.25 7.58 -0.47
C SER A 13 14.00 8.91 -0.37
N PHE A 14 13.75 9.70 0.67
CA PHE A 14 14.41 10.98 0.88
C PHE A 14 14.73 11.25 2.36
N PRO A 15 15.79 12.02 2.63
CA PRO A 15 16.16 12.37 3.99
C PRO A 15 15.20 13.39 4.58
N LEU A 16 15.01 13.34 5.91
CA LEU A 16 14.23 14.30 6.66
C LEU A 16 15.07 15.55 6.97
N VAL A 17 14.86 16.62 6.23
CA VAL A 17 15.50 17.92 6.40
C VAL A 17 14.47 18.92 6.89
N TRP A 18 14.71 19.51 8.07
CA TRP A 18 13.81 20.49 8.69
C TRP A 18 13.54 21.67 7.73
N ASP A 19 12.30 22.12 7.71
CA ASP A 19 11.79 23.20 6.85
C ASP A 19 11.87 22.96 5.32
N ASN A 20 12.39 21.83 4.89
CA ASN A 20 12.44 21.46 3.47
C ASN A 20 11.55 20.26 3.17
N THR A 21 11.94 19.07 3.66
CA THR A 21 11.21 17.82 3.43
C THR A 21 10.43 17.36 4.65
N TYR A 22 10.64 17.98 5.80
CA TYR A 22 10.05 17.59 7.07
C TYR A 22 9.73 18.79 7.96
N LYS A 23 8.54 18.79 8.56
CA LYS A 23 8.13 19.65 9.67
C LYS A 23 7.37 18.84 10.70
N SER A 24 7.42 19.26 11.96
CA SER A 24 6.55 18.69 12.97
C SER A 24 5.96 19.76 13.86
N TYR A 25 4.74 19.49 14.33
CA TYR A 25 4.02 20.30 15.26
C TYR A 25 3.63 19.47 16.48
N LYS A 26 3.94 19.99 17.68
CA LYS A 26 3.56 19.38 18.95
C LYS A 26 2.51 20.25 19.60
N PRO A 27 1.22 19.95 19.45
CA PRO A 27 0.21 20.64 20.23
C PRO A 27 0.40 20.32 21.70
N SER A 28 0.54 21.32 22.52
CA SER A 28 0.57 21.23 23.97
C SER A 28 -0.42 22.24 24.55
N PHE A 29 -1.11 21.87 25.61
CA PHE A 29 -1.78 22.87 26.42
C PHE A 29 -0.70 23.74 27.05
N SER A 30 -0.65 25.01 26.67
CA SER A 30 0.35 25.95 27.14
C SER A 30 0.34 26.04 28.67
N SER A 31 1.48 25.90 29.29
CA SER A 31 1.69 26.03 30.74
C SER A 31 1.60 27.47 31.25
N SER A 32 1.12 28.42 30.46
CA SER A 32 0.95 29.80 30.90
C SER A 32 -0.26 30.01 31.82
N ASP A 33 -1.16 29.02 31.89
CA ASP A 33 -2.27 29.06 32.83
C ASP A 33 -1.92 28.20 34.04
N THR A 34 -1.46 28.87 35.08
CA THR A 34 -1.12 28.33 36.41
C THR A 34 -2.35 27.67 37.07
N HIS A 35 -2.65 26.44 36.74
CA HIS A 35 -3.64 25.61 37.44
C HIS A 35 -2.93 24.54 38.27
N PRO A 36 -3.20 24.43 39.61
CA PRO A 36 -2.56 23.47 40.50
C PRO A 36 -2.88 21.99 40.23
N LEU A 37 -3.64 21.65 39.21
CA LEU A 37 -4.01 20.29 38.82
C LEU A 37 -3.12 19.72 37.69
N GLU A 38 -1.99 20.32 37.43
CA GLU A 38 -1.20 20.20 36.19
C GLU A 38 -0.42 18.89 36.03
N THR A 39 -0.19 18.09 37.04
CA THR A 39 0.78 17.00 36.95
C THR A 39 0.27 15.76 36.21
N LYS A 40 -1.03 15.60 36.01
CA LYS A 40 -1.60 14.40 35.40
C LYS A 40 -1.85 14.52 33.88
N TYR A 41 -1.96 15.74 33.35
CA TYR A 41 -2.34 15.99 31.96
C TYR A 41 -1.16 16.35 31.03
N HIS A 42 0.00 16.71 31.59
CA HIS A 42 1.19 17.06 30.79
C HIS A 42 1.96 15.88 30.20
N THR A 43 1.55 14.65 30.51
CA THR A 43 2.25 13.45 30.04
C THR A 43 1.76 12.93 28.70
N ASN A 44 0.55 13.32 28.27
CA ASN A 44 -0.06 12.81 27.04
C ASN A 44 0.19 13.80 25.89
N THR A 45 1.29 13.62 25.18
CA THR A 45 1.72 14.50 24.10
C THR A 45 1.66 13.79 22.77
N ILE A 46 1.16 14.46 21.75
CA ILE A 46 1.18 13.99 20.37
C ILE A 46 2.08 14.88 19.53
N LYS A 47 2.48 14.36 18.38
CA LYS A 47 3.27 15.05 17.37
C LYS A 47 2.64 14.82 16.00
N LEU A 48 2.36 15.88 15.29
CA LEU A 48 1.98 15.85 13.89
C LEU A 48 3.23 16.00 13.04
N ASN A 49 3.47 15.07 12.15
CA ASN A 49 4.62 15.07 11.27
C ASN A 49 4.16 15.33 9.84
N PHE A 50 4.76 16.32 9.18
CA PHE A 50 4.53 16.68 7.79
C PHE A 50 5.77 16.29 6.98
N TYR A 51 5.56 15.59 5.88
CA TYR A 51 6.60 15.16 4.95
C TYR A 51 6.26 15.68 3.56
N ARG A 52 7.17 16.41 2.94
CA ARG A 52 7.06 16.88 1.55
C ARG A 52 8.07 16.14 0.70
N CYS A 53 7.60 15.43 -0.29
CA CYS A 53 8.45 14.67 -1.19
C CYS A 53 9.15 15.60 -2.19
N PRO A 54 10.49 15.61 -2.28
CA PRO A 54 11.20 16.46 -3.24
C PRO A 54 11.07 15.99 -4.71
N THR A 55 10.62 14.75 -4.92
CA THR A 55 10.47 14.15 -6.25
C THR A 55 9.13 14.45 -6.88
N CYS A 56 8.01 14.30 -6.14
CA CYS A 56 6.67 14.49 -6.68
C CYS A 56 5.89 15.65 -6.05
N ASP A 57 6.52 16.37 -5.11
CA ASP A 57 5.96 17.50 -4.36
C ASP A 57 4.73 17.17 -3.49
N ALA A 58 4.34 15.89 -3.40
CA ALA A 58 3.21 15.47 -2.57
C ALA A 58 3.55 15.56 -1.08
N THR A 59 2.54 15.91 -0.28
CA THR A 59 2.67 16.01 1.18
C THR A 59 1.98 14.84 1.86
N SER A 60 2.64 14.27 2.88
CA SER A 60 2.08 13.25 3.77
C SER A 60 2.01 13.79 5.20
N LEU A 61 1.05 13.30 5.97
CA LEU A 61 0.82 13.68 7.36
C LEU A 61 0.64 12.44 8.22
N THR A 62 1.42 12.35 9.32
CA THR A 62 1.26 11.30 10.34
C THR A 62 1.10 11.88 11.73
N LEU A 63 0.44 11.14 12.59
CA LEU A 63 0.33 11.41 14.02
C LEU A 63 1.15 10.38 14.79
N GLU A 64 1.93 10.86 15.76
CA GLU A 64 2.77 10.06 16.64
C GLU A 64 2.52 10.47 18.09
N GLY A 65 2.23 9.51 18.97
CA GLY A 65 2.20 9.72 20.40
C GLY A 65 3.62 9.69 20.97
N LEU A 66 3.94 10.65 21.84
CA LEU A 66 5.30 10.79 22.38
C LEU A 66 5.44 10.17 23.77
N ASN A 67 4.40 10.23 24.59
CA ASN A 67 4.47 9.79 25.99
C ASN A 67 3.09 9.51 26.58
N GLY A 68 3.06 9.03 27.82
CA GLY A 68 1.85 8.74 28.57
C GLY A 68 1.01 7.66 27.91
N GLU A 69 -0.30 7.81 27.97
CA GLU A 69 -1.27 6.91 27.35
C GLU A 69 -1.20 6.89 25.82
N PHE A 70 -0.58 7.93 25.23
CA PHE A 70 -0.45 8.07 23.77
C PHE A 70 0.84 7.50 23.21
N ALA A 71 1.77 7.01 24.05
CA ALA A 71 3.11 6.56 23.64
C ALA A 71 3.11 5.51 22.50
N ASN A 72 2.04 4.72 22.40
CA ASN A 72 1.92 3.67 21.40
C ASN A 72 1.05 4.07 20.18
N ILE A 73 0.60 5.33 20.11
CA ILE A 73 -0.18 5.81 18.98
C ILE A 73 0.80 6.15 17.85
N SER A 74 0.63 5.53 16.71
CA SER A 74 1.31 5.91 15.47
C SER A 74 0.37 5.59 14.30
N MET A 75 -0.06 6.63 13.58
CA MET A 75 -1.01 6.45 12.49
C MET A 75 -0.82 7.49 11.37
N PRO A 76 -1.02 7.09 10.11
CA PRO A 76 -1.13 8.04 9.02
C PRO A 76 -2.45 8.81 9.13
N ILE A 77 -2.40 10.10 8.76
CA ILE A 77 -3.59 10.95 8.63
C ILE A 77 -3.86 11.21 7.15
N TYR A 78 -2.79 11.45 6.36
CA TYR A 78 -2.90 11.65 4.93
C TYR A 78 -1.61 11.18 4.21
N PRO A 79 -1.73 10.32 3.21
CA PRO A 79 -2.96 9.57 2.88
C PRO A 79 -3.38 8.67 4.05
N ASN A 80 -4.60 8.14 4.04
CA ASN A 80 -5.14 7.27 5.11
C ASN A 80 -4.30 5.99 5.34
N SER A 81 -3.48 5.63 4.36
CA SER A 81 -2.48 4.55 4.45
C SER A 81 -1.16 5.05 3.90
N LEU A 82 -0.03 4.65 4.52
CA LEU A 82 1.32 4.86 3.97
C LEU A 82 1.69 3.80 2.92
N ALA A 83 0.75 2.97 2.51
CA ALA A 83 0.89 2.11 1.37
C ALA A 83 1.21 2.92 0.11
N LYS A 84 1.91 2.31 -0.84
CA LYS A 84 2.13 2.92 -2.15
C LYS A 84 0.79 3.29 -2.79
N GLN A 85 0.65 4.53 -3.20
CA GLN A 85 -0.56 4.99 -3.88
C GLN A 85 -0.50 4.62 -5.35
N PHE A 86 -1.52 3.92 -5.82
CA PHE A 86 -1.63 3.49 -7.21
C PHE A 86 -2.59 4.39 -8.00
N PRO A 87 -2.34 4.57 -9.32
CA PRO A 87 -3.14 5.44 -10.18
C PRO A 87 -4.63 5.08 -10.24
N GLU A 88 -5.47 6.07 -10.51
CA GLU A 88 -6.94 5.93 -10.51
C GLU A 88 -7.51 5.03 -11.62
N TYR A 89 -6.73 4.76 -12.68
CA TYR A 89 -7.15 3.81 -13.71
C TYR A 89 -7.16 2.35 -13.20
N ILE A 90 -6.51 2.05 -12.07
CA ILE A 90 -6.66 0.78 -11.37
C ILE A 90 -7.95 0.82 -10.55
N PRO A 91 -8.84 -0.19 -10.64
CA PRO A 91 -10.13 -0.17 -9.96
C PRO A 91 -10.02 0.14 -8.45
N LYS A 92 -10.90 1.02 -7.98
CA LYS A 92 -10.89 1.48 -6.59
C LYS A 92 -10.97 0.31 -5.59
N SER A 93 -11.75 -0.72 -5.88
CA SER A 93 -11.87 -1.90 -4.99
C SER A 93 -10.53 -2.60 -4.79
N ILE A 94 -9.71 -2.72 -5.84
CA ILE A 94 -8.39 -3.35 -5.79
C ILE A 94 -7.43 -2.48 -4.97
N ARG A 95 -7.39 -1.16 -5.24
CA ARG A 95 -6.55 -0.21 -4.50
C ARG A 95 -6.92 -0.17 -3.01
N SER A 96 -8.21 -0.13 -2.71
CA SER A 96 -8.72 -0.09 -1.34
C SER A 96 -8.36 -1.35 -0.56
N ASP A 97 -8.49 -2.54 -1.17
CA ASP A 97 -8.10 -3.81 -0.52
C ASP A 97 -6.61 -3.86 -0.19
N TYR A 98 -5.77 -3.36 -1.11
CA TYR A 98 -4.33 -3.29 -0.89
C TYR A 98 -3.97 -2.28 0.22
N GLU A 99 -4.54 -1.07 0.20
CA GLU A 99 -4.28 -0.04 1.21
C GLU A 99 -4.74 -0.46 2.61
N GLU A 100 -5.89 -1.10 2.70
CA GLU A 100 -6.42 -1.64 3.95
C GLU A 100 -5.53 -2.77 4.48
N ALA A 101 -5.14 -3.73 3.61
CA ALA A 101 -4.24 -4.81 3.97
C ALA A 101 -2.91 -4.30 4.52
N TYR A 102 -2.35 -3.26 3.90
CA TYR A 102 -1.13 -2.60 4.37
C TYR A 102 -1.32 -1.96 5.74
N SER A 103 -2.43 -1.25 5.95
CA SER A 103 -2.68 -0.49 7.18
C SER A 103 -2.83 -1.37 8.41
N ILE A 104 -3.33 -2.60 8.24
CA ILE A 104 -3.63 -3.50 9.36
C ILE A 104 -2.59 -4.60 9.57
N ILE A 105 -1.51 -4.63 8.81
CA ILE A 105 -0.53 -5.71 8.85
C ILE A 105 0.08 -5.93 10.24
N SER A 106 0.38 -4.85 10.96
CA SER A 106 0.92 -4.91 12.31
C SER A 106 -0.14 -5.25 13.38
N LEU A 107 -1.40 -4.95 13.10
CA LEU A 107 -2.51 -5.19 14.02
C LEU A 107 -3.09 -6.60 13.86
N SER A 108 -3.21 -7.07 12.62
CA SER A 108 -3.75 -8.38 12.27
C SER A 108 -3.15 -8.91 10.98
N PRO A 109 -1.98 -9.58 11.02
CA PRO A 109 -1.36 -10.18 9.84
C PRO A 109 -2.30 -11.12 9.07
N LYS A 110 -3.11 -11.89 9.80
CA LYS A 110 -4.13 -12.78 9.23
C LYS A 110 -5.20 -12.03 8.42
N ALA A 111 -5.71 -10.91 8.93
CA ALA A 111 -6.69 -10.11 8.20
C ALA A 111 -6.04 -9.43 6.99
N SER A 112 -4.81 -8.93 7.12
CA SER A 112 -4.01 -8.39 6.02
C SER A 112 -3.80 -9.42 4.90
N ALA A 113 -3.44 -10.66 5.23
CA ALA A 113 -3.31 -11.74 4.26
C ALA A 113 -4.64 -12.07 3.55
N THR A 114 -5.76 -12.03 4.27
CA THR A 114 -7.09 -12.24 3.69
C THR A 114 -7.45 -11.14 2.67
N LEU A 115 -7.19 -9.88 3.00
CA LEU A 115 -7.41 -8.75 2.10
C LEU A 115 -6.47 -8.81 0.89
N SER A 116 -5.20 -9.19 1.07
CA SER A 116 -4.25 -9.39 -0.02
C SER A 116 -4.74 -10.45 -1.01
N ARG A 117 -5.35 -11.54 -0.53
CA ARG A 117 -5.97 -12.56 -1.40
C ARG A 117 -7.19 -12.03 -2.15
N ARG A 118 -8.04 -11.24 -1.49
CA ARG A 118 -9.20 -10.59 -2.13
C ARG A 118 -8.74 -9.62 -3.21
N CYS A 119 -7.70 -8.85 -2.92
CA CYS A 119 -7.05 -7.98 -3.89
C CYS A 119 -6.54 -8.75 -5.11
N LEU A 120 -5.79 -9.85 -4.91
CA LEU A 120 -5.34 -10.72 -5.99
C LEU A 120 -6.49 -11.25 -6.84
N GLN A 121 -7.56 -11.70 -6.20
CA GLN A 121 -8.74 -12.19 -6.91
C GLN A 121 -9.39 -11.08 -7.75
N GLY A 122 -9.50 -9.87 -7.21
CA GLY A 122 -9.97 -8.70 -7.94
C GLY A 122 -9.11 -8.39 -9.16
N MET A 123 -7.79 -8.44 -9.01
CA MET A 123 -6.83 -8.22 -10.10
C MET A 123 -6.95 -9.29 -11.20
N ILE A 124 -7.10 -10.56 -10.85
CA ILE A 124 -7.26 -11.65 -11.82
C ILE A 124 -8.56 -11.45 -12.63
N ARG A 125 -9.64 -11.11 -11.96
CA ARG A 125 -10.93 -10.88 -12.59
C ARG A 125 -10.94 -9.64 -13.47
N ASP A 126 -10.35 -8.54 -13.00
CA ASP A 126 -10.33 -7.29 -13.74
C ASP A 126 -9.32 -7.31 -14.89
N PHE A 127 -8.08 -7.64 -14.64
CA PHE A 127 -7.01 -7.55 -15.63
C PHE A 127 -7.07 -8.70 -16.67
N TRP A 128 -7.19 -9.94 -16.18
CA TRP A 128 -7.16 -11.13 -17.02
C TRP A 128 -8.55 -11.57 -17.51
N LYS A 129 -9.61 -10.94 -16.98
CA LYS A 129 -11.03 -11.29 -17.28
C LYS A 129 -11.33 -12.76 -16.98
N ILE A 130 -10.64 -13.35 -15.98
CA ILE A 130 -10.86 -14.71 -15.51
C ILE A 130 -11.73 -14.64 -14.27
N SER A 131 -12.91 -15.28 -14.31
CA SER A 131 -13.83 -15.37 -13.17
C SER A 131 -14.26 -16.83 -12.99
N LYS A 132 -13.91 -17.41 -11.83
CA LYS A 132 -14.28 -18.77 -11.43
C LYS A 132 -14.89 -18.75 -10.03
N LEU A 133 -15.43 -19.90 -9.62
CA LEU A 133 -16.05 -20.03 -8.30
C LEU A 133 -15.04 -19.87 -7.15
N ARG A 134 -13.82 -20.41 -7.32
CA ARG A 134 -12.77 -20.38 -6.30
C ARG A 134 -11.52 -19.71 -6.84
N LEU A 135 -10.82 -18.97 -5.98
CA LEU A 135 -9.55 -18.33 -6.30
C LEU A 135 -8.51 -19.32 -6.88
N ILE A 136 -8.48 -20.56 -6.39
CA ILE A 136 -7.56 -21.57 -6.90
C ILE A 136 -7.80 -21.88 -8.38
N ASP A 137 -9.05 -21.94 -8.82
CA ASP A 137 -9.40 -22.23 -10.20
C ASP A 137 -9.06 -21.03 -11.11
N GLU A 138 -9.12 -19.80 -10.56
CA GLU A 138 -8.66 -18.58 -11.22
C GLU A 138 -7.13 -18.55 -11.36
N ILE A 139 -6.39 -18.92 -10.31
CA ILE A 139 -4.92 -19.02 -10.33
C ILE A 139 -4.45 -20.09 -11.34
N ASN A 140 -5.08 -21.25 -11.35
CA ASN A 140 -4.75 -22.31 -12.32
C ASN A 140 -4.94 -21.84 -13.76
N ALA A 141 -5.98 -21.05 -14.04
CA ALA A 141 -6.24 -20.50 -15.37
C ALA A 141 -5.24 -19.41 -15.81
N LEU A 142 -4.37 -18.95 -14.94
CA LEU A 142 -3.27 -18.03 -15.26
C LEU A 142 -2.01 -18.75 -15.74
N GLN A 143 -1.87 -20.07 -15.56
CA GLN A 143 -0.61 -20.82 -15.72
C GLN A 143 0.05 -20.55 -17.08
N ASP A 144 -0.74 -20.55 -18.15
CA ASP A 144 -0.24 -20.34 -19.52
C ASP A 144 -0.23 -18.87 -19.96
N LYS A 145 -0.63 -17.94 -19.09
CA LYS A 145 -0.78 -16.51 -19.40
C LYS A 145 0.31 -15.63 -18.82
N ILE A 146 1.02 -16.12 -17.82
CA ILE A 146 2.07 -15.40 -17.09
C ILE A 146 3.35 -16.24 -16.98
N PRO A 147 4.51 -15.61 -16.76
CA PRO A 147 5.77 -16.35 -16.55
C PRO A 147 5.63 -17.38 -15.42
N ILE A 148 6.20 -18.58 -15.62
CA ILE A 148 6.10 -19.70 -14.67
C ILE A 148 6.59 -19.34 -13.25
N ALA A 149 7.63 -18.50 -13.12
CA ALA A 149 8.11 -18.03 -11.83
C ALA A 149 7.06 -17.17 -11.10
N GLN A 150 6.34 -16.33 -11.84
CA GLN A 150 5.26 -15.51 -11.30
C GLN A 150 4.05 -16.38 -10.91
N TRP A 151 3.68 -17.33 -11.74
CA TRP A 151 2.62 -18.28 -11.42
C TRP A 151 2.93 -19.09 -10.17
N ASN A 152 4.16 -19.62 -10.04
CA ASN A 152 4.61 -20.35 -8.85
C ASN A 152 4.49 -19.50 -7.58
N ALA A 153 4.90 -18.22 -7.64
CA ALA A 153 4.79 -17.30 -6.52
C ALA A 153 3.32 -17.07 -6.13
N ILE A 154 2.45 -16.82 -7.10
CA ILE A 154 1.01 -16.64 -6.88
C ILE A 154 0.36 -17.91 -6.31
N ASN A 155 0.73 -19.09 -6.83
CA ASN A 155 0.20 -20.35 -6.34
C ASN A 155 0.65 -20.66 -4.90
N SER A 156 1.85 -20.24 -4.51
CA SER A 156 2.35 -20.36 -3.14
C SER A 156 1.56 -19.48 -2.14
N LEU A 157 1.05 -18.32 -2.59
CA LEU A 157 0.16 -17.46 -1.78
C LEU A 157 -1.08 -18.18 -1.28
N ARG A 158 -1.58 -19.11 -2.06
CA ARG A 158 -2.72 -19.93 -1.71
C ARG A 158 -2.50 -20.67 -0.39
N SER A 159 -1.30 -21.21 -0.17
CA SER A 159 -0.98 -21.94 1.06
C SER A 159 -1.00 -21.02 2.28
N ILE A 160 -0.37 -19.86 2.19
CA ILE A 160 -0.23 -18.90 3.29
C ILE A 160 -1.60 -18.32 3.69
N GLY A 161 -2.42 -17.89 2.75
CA GLY A 161 -3.72 -17.29 3.08
C GLY A 161 -4.86 -18.29 3.38
N ASN A 162 -4.77 -19.57 2.98
CA ASN A 162 -5.76 -20.60 3.34
C ASN A 162 -5.69 -20.97 4.84
N ILE A 163 -4.52 -20.86 5.41
CA ILE A 163 -4.24 -21.20 6.81
C ILE A 163 -5.04 -20.31 7.76
N GLY A 164 -5.31 -19.06 7.37
CA GLY A 164 -6.07 -18.11 8.20
C GLY A 164 -7.57 -17.97 7.90
N ALA A 165 -8.06 -18.48 6.76
CA ALA A 165 -9.43 -18.23 6.29
C ALA A 165 -10.41 -19.37 6.55
N HIS A 166 -9.93 -20.60 6.80
CA HIS A 166 -10.76 -21.73 7.18
C HIS A 166 -10.35 -22.21 8.58
N MET A 167 -11.31 -22.22 9.51
CA MET A 167 -11.15 -23.05 10.69
C MET A 167 -11.05 -24.49 10.17
N GLU A 168 -9.87 -25.10 10.36
CA GLU A 168 -9.69 -26.53 10.14
C GLU A 168 -10.75 -27.28 10.94
N LYS A 169 -11.01 -28.53 10.61
CA LYS A 169 -12.01 -29.38 11.29
C LYS A 169 -11.76 -29.50 12.80
N ASP A 170 -10.61 -29.05 13.27
CA ASP A 170 -10.24 -28.96 14.68
C ASP A 170 -10.02 -27.49 15.06
N VAL A 171 -10.87 -26.99 15.96
CA VAL A 171 -10.85 -25.61 16.49
C VAL A 171 -9.51 -25.27 17.19
N ASN A 172 -8.73 -26.29 17.55
CA ASN A 172 -7.45 -26.13 18.26
C ASN A 172 -6.25 -25.98 17.32
N VAL A 173 -6.41 -26.15 16.01
CA VAL A 173 -5.33 -25.95 15.01
C VAL A 173 -5.53 -24.60 14.35
N VAL A 174 -5.11 -23.53 15.01
CA VAL A 174 -5.01 -22.18 14.41
C VAL A 174 -3.63 -22.08 13.77
N VAL A 175 -3.56 -22.14 12.47
CA VAL A 175 -2.34 -21.78 11.75
C VAL A 175 -2.33 -20.27 11.62
N GLU A 176 -1.44 -19.62 12.35
CA GLU A 176 -1.28 -18.18 12.36
C GLU A 176 -0.44 -17.72 11.15
N VAL A 177 -0.81 -16.59 10.57
CA VAL A 177 0.00 -15.87 9.60
C VAL A 177 0.84 -14.87 10.38
N ASP A 178 2.16 -14.94 10.28
CA ASP A 178 3.03 -14.00 10.93
C ASP A 178 3.15 -12.66 10.14
N PRO A 179 3.64 -11.57 10.77
CA PRO A 179 3.79 -10.29 10.10
C PRO A 179 4.70 -10.33 8.87
N TYR A 180 5.75 -11.15 8.89
CA TYR A 180 6.68 -11.28 7.77
C TYR A 180 6.00 -11.95 6.56
N GLU A 181 5.22 -13.01 6.79
CA GLU A 181 4.44 -13.67 5.75
C GLU A 181 3.44 -12.70 5.11
N ALA A 182 2.67 -11.97 5.92
CA ALA A 182 1.73 -10.97 5.43
C ALA A 182 2.43 -9.86 4.63
N GLU A 183 3.61 -9.41 5.06
CA GLU A 183 4.41 -8.45 4.31
C GLU A 183 4.86 -8.99 2.94
N ARG A 184 5.28 -10.25 2.86
CA ARG A 184 5.65 -10.88 1.58
C ARG A 184 4.46 -10.97 0.63
N LEU A 185 3.26 -11.25 1.15
CA LEU A 185 2.03 -11.20 0.35
C LEU A 185 1.77 -9.82 -0.23
N LEU A 186 1.85 -8.77 0.59
CA LEU A 186 1.68 -7.38 0.14
C LEU A 186 2.71 -7.00 -0.91
N LYS A 187 3.98 -7.37 -0.73
CA LYS A 187 5.04 -7.11 -1.72
C LYS A 187 4.79 -7.81 -3.05
N LEU A 188 4.20 -9.01 -3.03
CA LEU A 188 3.80 -9.65 -4.27
C LEU A 188 2.62 -8.91 -4.94
N ILE A 189 1.62 -8.46 -4.18
CA ILE A 189 0.52 -7.65 -4.72
C ILE A 189 1.06 -6.35 -5.37
N GLU A 190 1.97 -5.64 -4.70
CA GLU A 190 2.63 -4.45 -5.27
C GLU A 190 3.32 -4.76 -6.61
N LEU A 191 4.10 -5.84 -6.66
CA LEU A 191 4.78 -6.28 -7.87
C LEU A 191 3.79 -6.58 -9.01
N LEU A 192 2.67 -7.23 -8.69
CA LEU A 192 1.64 -7.56 -9.69
C LEU A 192 0.89 -6.31 -10.18
N LEU A 193 0.57 -5.36 -9.29
CA LEU A 193 -0.03 -4.07 -9.67
C LEU A 193 0.89 -3.30 -10.62
N GLU A 194 2.19 -3.27 -10.34
CA GLU A 194 3.17 -2.64 -11.23
C GLU A 194 3.24 -3.32 -12.59
N LYS A 195 3.36 -4.65 -12.62
CA LYS A 195 3.57 -5.40 -13.86
C LYS A 195 2.32 -5.49 -14.73
N TRP A 196 1.16 -5.67 -14.10
CA TRP A 196 -0.07 -5.89 -14.88
C TRP A 196 -0.71 -4.57 -15.28
N TYR A 197 -0.79 -3.58 -14.37
CA TYR A 197 -1.50 -2.33 -14.66
C TYR A 197 -0.55 -1.23 -15.14
N ILE A 198 0.49 -0.90 -14.37
CA ILE A 198 1.33 0.26 -14.66
C ILE A 198 2.14 0.01 -15.94
N ALA A 199 2.89 -1.10 -16.01
CA ALA A 199 3.74 -1.38 -17.16
C ALA A 199 2.93 -1.48 -18.47
N ARG A 200 1.71 -2.06 -18.42
CA ARG A 200 0.83 -2.13 -19.58
C ARG A 200 0.29 -0.77 -19.99
N HIS A 201 -0.14 0.02 -19.02
CA HIS A 201 -0.61 1.39 -19.31
C HIS A 201 0.49 2.24 -19.95
N ASP A 202 1.71 2.20 -19.43
CA ASP A 202 2.84 2.94 -19.95
C ASP A 202 3.22 2.47 -21.37
N GLU A 203 3.18 1.17 -21.62
CA GLU A 203 3.39 0.59 -22.96
C GLU A 203 2.30 1.07 -23.94
N GLU A 204 1.03 1.00 -23.59
CA GLU A 204 -0.10 1.45 -24.41
C GLU A 204 -0.02 2.96 -24.72
N GLN A 205 0.38 3.78 -23.76
CA GLN A 205 0.64 5.22 -23.93
C GLN A 205 1.75 5.46 -24.93
N LEU A 206 2.91 4.83 -24.76
CA LEU A 206 4.05 4.98 -25.65
C LEU A 206 3.70 4.60 -27.10
N LEU A 207 3.03 3.49 -27.30
CA LEU A 207 2.61 3.03 -28.63
C LEU A 207 1.61 4.01 -29.28
N THR A 208 0.72 4.59 -28.49
CA THR A 208 -0.22 5.61 -28.93
C THR A 208 0.49 6.89 -29.35
N ASP A 209 1.45 7.36 -28.56
CA ASP A 209 2.23 8.56 -28.84
C ASP A 209 3.04 8.42 -30.14
N ILE A 210 3.72 7.28 -30.34
CA ILE A 210 4.44 6.98 -31.57
C ILE A 210 3.49 6.99 -32.78
N SER A 211 2.32 6.42 -32.64
CA SER A 211 1.31 6.38 -33.71
C SER A 211 0.79 7.77 -34.07
N ASN A 212 0.61 8.65 -33.08
CA ASN A 212 0.18 10.03 -33.28
C ASN A 212 1.27 10.87 -33.96
N ILE A 213 2.53 10.75 -33.54
CA ILE A 213 3.68 11.41 -34.19
C ILE A 213 3.76 11.01 -35.67
N ALA A 214 3.54 9.74 -36.00
CA ALA A 214 3.58 9.26 -37.38
C ALA A 214 2.44 9.85 -38.24
N LYS A 215 1.23 10.02 -37.68
CA LYS A 215 0.08 10.66 -38.34
C LYS A 215 0.34 12.13 -38.59
N ASP A 216 0.86 12.87 -37.59
CA ASP A 216 1.14 14.29 -37.71
C ASP A 216 2.20 14.57 -38.82
N LYS A 217 3.25 13.74 -38.88
CA LYS A 217 4.27 13.86 -39.97
C LYS A 217 3.72 13.55 -41.36
N LYS A 218 2.72 12.66 -41.48
CA LYS A 218 2.07 12.38 -42.77
C LYS A 218 1.22 13.58 -43.22
N THR A 219 0.48 14.20 -42.31
CA THR A 219 -0.34 15.40 -42.57
C THR A 219 0.51 16.60 -42.98
N LEU A 220 1.71 16.75 -42.44
CA LEU A 220 2.65 17.82 -42.81
C LEU A 220 3.28 17.60 -44.21
N LYS A 221 3.41 16.36 -44.66
CA LYS A 221 3.96 16.04 -46.01
C LYS A 221 2.93 16.11 -47.11
N SER A 222 1.62 16.18 -46.77
CA SER A 222 0.52 16.28 -47.73
C SER A 222 0.04 17.72 -47.99
N LYS A 223 0.68 18.71 -47.37
CA LYS A 223 0.58 20.14 -47.63
C LYS A 223 1.83 20.63 -48.42
#